data_09a69a2d2cb2202919120438ba67628e
#
_entry.id   09a69a2d2cb2202919120438ba67628e
#
_cell.length_a   1.000
_cell.length_b   1.000
_cell.length_c   1.000
_cell.angle_alpha   90.00
_cell.angle_beta   90.00
_cell.angle_gamma   90.00
#
_symmetry.space_group_name_H-M   'P 1'
#
loop_
_entity.id
_entity.type
_entity.pdbx_description
1 polymer ?
#
loop_
_entity_poly.entity_id
_entity_poly.type
_entity_poly.pdbx_seq_one_letter_code
_entity_poly.pdbx_strand_id
1 'polypeptide(L)'
;IIIGGGNTAMDAARTARRLGVDEAMIIYRRDRDHMPAHAFEADEAEEEGIKINWLRTIRQLDSTRIEVEVMTLDGQGKPMPTGQFETLEADSLILALGQEVDLSVLESIPGVRVNQEGVVQVGENLMTDVPGLFAGGDMVPSERTVTIATGHGKKAARHMDAWLRGRLYHKPLSYSLVGPEQLQLWFQTHAPASSQ
;
A
#
# COMPACT_ATOMS: atom_id res chain seq x y z
N ILE A 1 8.17 16.92 -10.38
CA ILE A 1 7.85 16.89 -8.92
C ILE A 1 6.75 15.87 -8.66
N ILE A 2 6.86 15.11 -7.59
CA ILE A 2 5.88 14.13 -7.13
C ILE A 2 5.32 14.59 -5.77
N ILE A 3 4.01 14.59 -5.60
CA ILE A 3 3.34 15.00 -4.36
C ILE A 3 2.79 13.76 -3.66
N GLY A 4 3.30 13.47 -2.49
CA GLY A 4 2.85 12.34 -1.67
C GLY A 4 3.97 11.77 -0.84
N GLY A 5 3.63 10.89 0.13
CA GLY A 5 4.59 10.25 1.02
C GLY A 5 4.36 8.74 1.18
N GLY A 6 3.53 8.16 0.32
CA GLY A 6 3.30 6.70 0.29
C GLY A 6 4.22 5.98 -0.70
N ASN A 7 4.16 4.65 -0.71
CA ASN A 7 4.94 3.81 -1.64
C ASN A 7 4.73 4.21 -3.10
N THR A 8 3.51 4.60 -3.50
CA THR A 8 3.22 5.11 -4.85
C THR A 8 4.06 6.34 -5.21
N ALA A 9 4.35 7.24 -4.26
CA ALA A 9 5.19 8.40 -4.51
C ALA A 9 6.65 7.98 -4.72
N MET A 10 7.15 7.02 -3.95
CA MET A 10 8.49 6.45 -4.11
C MET A 10 8.62 5.77 -5.47
N ASP A 11 7.68 4.91 -5.83
CA ASP A 11 7.66 4.22 -7.13
C ASP A 11 7.62 5.18 -8.31
N ALA A 12 6.77 6.21 -8.25
CA ALA A 12 6.65 7.21 -9.31
C ALA A 12 7.96 8.00 -9.49
N ALA A 13 8.59 8.42 -8.40
CA ALA A 13 9.84 9.17 -8.43
C ALA A 13 11.01 8.32 -8.96
N ARG A 14 11.15 7.09 -8.48
CA ARG A 14 12.16 6.14 -8.94
C ARG A 14 11.97 5.78 -10.40
N THR A 15 10.72 5.57 -10.82
CA THR A 15 10.40 5.32 -12.24
C THR A 15 10.78 6.50 -13.10
N ALA A 16 10.41 7.74 -12.73
CA ALA A 16 10.79 8.94 -13.46
C ALA A 16 12.31 9.06 -13.58
N ARG A 17 13.04 8.84 -12.49
CA ARG A 17 14.50 8.88 -12.48
C ARG A 17 15.13 7.84 -13.42
N ARG A 18 14.63 6.60 -13.39
CA ARG A 18 15.09 5.51 -14.27
C ARG A 18 14.75 5.72 -15.74
N LEU A 19 13.70 6.49 -16.04
CA LEU A 19 13.34 6.89 -17.40
C LEU A 19 14.18 8.07 -17.92
N GLY A 20 15.12 8.59 -17.13
CA GLY A 20 16.09 9.59 -17.57
C GLY A 20 15.70 11.04 -17.24
N VAL A 21 14.79 11.26 -16.29
CA VAL A 21 14.52 12.60 -15.78
C VAL A 21 15.75 13.10 -15.01
N ASP A 22 16.23 14.31 -15.33
CA ASP A 22 17.43 14.90 -14.72
C ASP A 22 17.27 15.11 -13.20
N GLU A 23 16.12 15.57 -12.77
CA GLU A 23 15.80 15.78 -11.35
C GLU A 23 14.40 15.29 -11.01
N ALA A 24 14.31 14.35 -10.08
CA ALA A 24 13.06 13.89 -9.49
C ALA A 24 13.01 14.32 -8.02
N MET A 25 11.88 14.94 -7.61
CA MET A 25 11.72 15.47 -6.27
C MET A 25 10.35 15.05 -5.72
N ILE A 26 10.35 14.59 -4.48
CA ILE A 26 9.13 14.31 -3.73
C ILE A 26 8.84 15.47 -2.78
N ILE A 27 7.60 15.91 -2.73
CA ILE A 27 7.12 16.88 -1.75
C ILE A 27 6.17 16.16 -0.80
N TYR A 28 6.46 16.22 0.50
CA TYR A 28 5.63 15.61 1.52
C TYR A 28 5.37 16.54 2.71
N ARG A 29 4.10 16.59 3.14
CA ARG A 29 3.63 17.55 4.15
C ARG A 29 4.03 17.26 5.60
N ARG A 30 4.57 16.07 5.88
CA ARG A 30 5.09 15.67 7.21
C ARG A 30 6.59 15.41 7.11
N ASP A 31 7.16 14.97 8.21
CA ASP A 31 8.54 14.51 8.28
C ASP A 31 8.68 13.01 7.92
N ARG A 32 9.90 12.52 8.03
CA ARG A 32 10.24 11.12 7.73
C ARG A 32 9.55 10.13 8.66
N ASP A 33 9.44 10.46 9.95
CA ASP A 33 8.89 9.55 10.96
C ASP A 33 7.38 9.33 10.78
N HIS A 34 6.69 10.29 10.15
CA HIS A 34 5.27 10.24 9.86
C HIS A 34 4.94 9.88 8.41
N MET A 35 5.92 9.41 7.65
CA MET A 35 5.71 9.01 6.27
C MET A 35 5.06 7.63 6.18
N PRO A 36 4.01 7.43 5.35
CA PRO A 36 3.35 6.13 5.23
C PRO A 36 4.11 5.12 4.34
N ALA A 37 5.10 5.56 3.54
CA ALA A 37 5.97 4.64 2.81
C ALA A 37 6.87 3.86 3.77
N HIS A 38 7.28 2.66 3.37
CA HIS A 38 8.26 1.90 4.12
C HIS A 38 9.62 2.62 4.14
N ALA A 39 10.28 2.61 5.30
CA ALA A 39 11.54 3.33 5.48
C ALA A 39 12.61 2.94 4.44
N PHE A 40 12.70 1.65 4.11
CA PHE A 40 13.65 1.15 3.12
C PHE A 40 13.37 1.68 1.70
N GLU A 41 12.10 1.92 1.33
CA GLU A 41 11.75 2.48 0.01
C GLU A 41 12.17 3.96 -0.10
N ALA A 42 12.09 4.70 1.00
CA ALA A 42 12.60 6.07 1.05
C ALA A 42 14.13 6.09 0.96
N ASP A 43 14.82 5.18 1.67
CA ASP A 43 16.26 5.05 1.61
C ASP A 43 16.71 4.73 0.17
N GLU A 44 16.09 3.76 -0.48
CA GLU A 44 16.38 3.40 -1.88
C GLU A 44 16.11 4.57 -2.85
N ALA A 45 15.04 5.35 -2.62
CA ALA A 45 14.75 6.52 -3.44
C ALA A 45 15.85 7.59 -3.29
N GLU A 46 16.29 7.88 -2.07
CA GLU A 46 17.39 8.82 -1.81
C GLU A 46 18.72 8.32 -2.40
N GLU A 47 19.02 7.02 -2.31
CA GLU A 47 20.20 6.39 -2.94
C GLU A 47 20.18 6.52 -4.48
N GLU A 48 19.00 6.47 -5.11
CA GLU A 48 18.82 6.72 -6.54
C GLU A 48 18.88 8.22 -6.91
N GLY A 49 19.14 9.10 -5.93
CA GLY A 49 19.31 10.54 -6.13
C GLY A 49 18.01 11.33 -6.16
N ILE A 50 16.92 10.78 -5.65
CA ILE A 50 15.65 11.49 -5.50
C ILE A 50 15.74 12.38 -4.26
N LYS A 51 15.35 13.64 -4.40
CA LYS A 51 15.26 14.58 -3.29
C LYS A 51 13.88 14.48 -2.64
N ILE A 52 13.85 14.38 -1.32
CA ILE A 52 12.59 14.42 -0.56
C ILE A 52 12.51 15.72 0.23
N ASN A 53 11.61 16.60 -0.16
CA ASN A 53 11.32 17.85 0.53
C ASN A 53 10.25 17.61 1.59
N TRP A 54 10.71 17.38 2.79
CA TRP A 54 9.88 17.20 3.98
C TRP A 54 9.20 18.50 4.42
N LEU A 55 8.05 18.38 5.09
CA LEU A 55 7.32 19.51 5.66
C LEU A 55 6.96 20.56 4.61
N ARG A 56 6.52 20.13 3.44
CA ARG A 56 6.07 20.99 2.36
C ARG A 56 4.74 20.50 1.83
N THR A 57 3.85 21.44 1.53
CA THR A 57 2.58 21.16 0.85
C THR A 57 2.38 22.14 -0.29
N ILE A 58 1.69 21.70 -1.36
CA ILE A 58 1.36 22.61 -2.47
C ILE A 58 0.33 23.63 -2.01
N ARG A 59 0.57 24.89 -2.38
CA ARG A 59 -0.36 25.99 -2.19
C ARG A 59 -0.96 26.45 -3.51
N GLN A 60 -0.12 26.63 -4.51
CA GLN A 60 -0.53 27.12 -5.82
C GLN A 60 0.33 26.48 -6.91
N LEU A 61 -0.28 26.27 -8.08
CA LEU A 61 0.38 25.79 -9.29
C LEU A 61 0.16 26.81 -10.40
N ASP A 62 1.25 27.21 -11.04
CA ASP A 62 1.23 28.06 -12.23
C ASP A 62 2.20 27.45 -13.25
N SER A 63 1.74 27.19 -14.44
CA SER A 63 2.40 26.53 -15.58
C SER A 63 3.65 25.69 -15.27
N THR A 64 4.77 26.30 -14.89
CA THR A 64 6.04 25.65 -14.53
C THR A 64 6.51 25.94 -13.10
N ARG A 65 5.71 26.70 -12.33
CA ARG A 65 6.06 27.11 -10.96
C ARG A 65 5.08 26.54 -9.96
N ILE A 66 5.60 26.01 -8.90
CA ILE A 66 4.83 25.45 -7.79
C ILE A 66 5.18 26.25 -6.54
N GLU A 67 4.20 26.94 -5.99
CA GLU A 67 4.34 27.53 -4.67
C GLU A 67 4.00 26.47 -3.62
N VAL A 68 4.94 26.22 -2.72
CA VAL A 68 4.78 25.31 -1.60
C VAL A 68 4.80 26.08 -0.30
N GLU A 69 3.97 25.67 0.65
CA GLU A 69 3.95 26.19 2.00
C GLU A 69 4.79 25.29 2.91
N VAL A 70 5.63 25.91 3.71
CA VAL A 70 6.40 25.23 4.75
C VAL A 70 5.47 24.83 5.88
N MET A 71 5.55 23.59 6.30
CA MET A 71 4.74 23.03 7.36
C MET A 71 5.57 22.83 8.63
N THR A 72 4.90 22.79 9.77
CA THR A 72 5.41 22.24 11.03
C THR A 72 4.49 21.14 11.51
N LEU A 73 4.90 20.35 12.47
CA LEU A 73 4.04 19.33 13.08
C LEU A 73 3.62 19.78 14.48
N ASP A 74 2.36 19.53 14.82
CA ASP A 74 1.89 19.65 16.19
C ASP A 74 2.36 18.47 17.06
N GLY A 75 2.01 18.46 18.33
CA GLY A 75 2.37 17.39 19.26
C GLY A 75 1.78 16.00 18.94
N GLN A 76 0.91 15.91 17.94
CA GLN A 76 0.29 14.67 17.45
C GLN A 76 0.79 14.28 16.05
N GLY A 77 1.79 14.98 15.51
CA GLY A 77 2.31 14.75 14.15
C GLY A 77 1.39 15.24 13.02
N LYS A 78 0.42 16.11 13.32
CA LYS A 78 -0.45 16.71 12.31
C LYS A 78 0.25 17.91 11.68
N PRO A 79 0.28 18.02 10.34
CA PRO A 79 0.91 19.14 9.66
C PRO A 79 0.12 20.43 9.87
N MET A 80 0.82 21.48 10.27
CA MET A 80 0.30 22.82 10.50
C MET A 80 1.00 23.82 9.58
N PRO A 81 0.29 24.71 8.91
CA PRO A 81 0.89 25.74 8.05
C PRO A 81 1.69 26.75 8.87
N THR A 82 2.84 27.17 8.35
CA THR A 82 3.68 28.21 8.99
C THR A 82 3.47 29.61 8.41
N GLY A 83 2.82 29.72 7.26
CA GLY A 83 2.72 30.97 6.50
C GLY A 83 4.00 31.34 5.74
N GLN A 84 4.99 30.46 5.70
CA GLN A 84 6.19 30.62 4.89
C GLN A 84 6.04 29.87 3.56
N PHE A 85 6.47 30.51 2.48
CA PHE A 85 6.30 29.96 1.14
C PHE A 85 7.64 29.86 0.42
N GLU A 86 7.77 28.85 -0.42
CA GLU A 86 8.91 28.62 -1.31
C GLU A 86 8.37 28.39 -2.73
N THR A 87 9.12 28.82 -3.74
CA THR A 87 8.77 28.56 -5.13
C THR A 87 9.72 27.51 -5.70
N LEU A 88 9.16 26.49 -6.29
CA LEU A 88 9.88 25.43 -7.00
C LEU A 88 9.53 25.48 -8.48
N GLU A 89 10.46 25.08 -9.34
CA GLU A 89 10.21 24.91 -10.76
C GLU A 89 10.03 23.44 -11.09
N ALA A 90 9.08 23.13 -11.97
CA ALA A 90 8.83 21.78 -12.42
C ALA A 90 8.20 21.74 -13.80
N ASP A 91 8.70 20.88 -14.66
CA ASP A 91 8.11 20.63 -15.99
C ASP A 91 6.90 19.71 -15.90
N SER A 92 6.86 18.86 -14.88
CA SER A 92 5.80 17.90 -14.68
C SER A 92 5.48 17.70 -13.20
N LEU A 93 4.18 17.49 -12.92
CA LEU A 93 3.67 17.23 -11.58
C LEU A 93 2.88 15.91 -11.58
N ILE A 94 3.24 15.03 -10.64
CA ILE A 94 2.54 13.76 -10.41
C ILE A 94 1.90 13.82 -9.02
N LEU A 95 0.60 13.59 -8.95
CA LEU A 95 -0.13 13.50 -7.69
C LEU A 95 -0.19 12.05 -7.22
N ALA A 96 0.47 11.75 -6.10
CA ALA A 96 0.48 10.46 -5.44
C ALA A 96 -0.09 10.57 -4.01
N LEU A 97 -1.26 11.22 -3.89
CA LEU A 97 -1.88 11.64 -2.62
C LEU A 97 -2.62 10.51 -1.89
N GLY A 98 -2.64 9.32 -2.46
CA GLY A 98 -3.42 8.18 -1.98
C GLY A 98 -4.73 8.01 -2.72
N GLN A 99 -5.51 7.04 -2.30
CA GLN A 99 -6.80 6.70 -2.87
C GLN A 99 -7.81 6.50 -1.74
N GLU A 100 -9.03 6.89 -2.00
CA GLU A 100 -10.18 6.61 -1.14
C GLU A 100 -11.01 5.49 -1.77
N VAL A 101 -11.66 4.69 -0.93
CA VAL A 101 -12.55 3.63 -1.40
C VAL A 101 -13.87 4.28 -1.79
N ASP A 102 -14.29 4.09 -3.04
CA ASP A 102 -15.63 4.48 -3.49
C ASP A 102 -16.63 3.42 -3.01
N LEU A 103 -17.43 3.79 -2.03
CA LEU A 103 -18.46 2.94 -1.44
C LEU A 103 -19.86 3.17 -2.02
N SER A 104 -20.00 4.00 -3.05
CA SER A 104 -21.30 4.36 -3.65
C SER A 104 -22.10 3.13 -4.07
N VAL A 105 -21.45 2.07 -4.56
CA VAL A 105 -22.07 0.80 -4.91
C VAL A 105 -22.73 0.10 -3.71
N LEU A 106 -22.29 0.38 -2.50
CA LEU A 106 -22.79 -0.25 -1.26
C LEU A 106 -23.91 0.55 -0.60
N GLU A 107 -24.13 1.81 -0.99
CA GLU A 107 -25.18 2.68 -0.42
C GLU A 107 -26.59 2.09 -0.59
N SER A 108 -26.80 1.33 -1.66
CA SER A 108 -28.06 0.65 -1.93
C SER A 108 -28.25 -0.66 -1.15
N ILE A 109 -27.25 -1.11 -0.40
CA ILE A 109 -27.27 -2.38 0.33
C ILE A 109 -27.37 -2.09 1.84
N PRO A 110 -28.58 -2.15 2.43
CA PRO A 110 -28.74 -1.88 3.85
C PRO A 110 -28.06 -2.97 4.69
N GLY A 111 -27.44 -2.54 5.80
CA GLY A 111 -26.77 -3.44 6.74
C GLY A 111 -25.27 -3.60 6.53
N VAL A 112 -24.69 -3.04 5.48
CA VAL A 112 -23.22 -2.96 5.35
C VAL A 112 -22.68 -1.91 6.32
N ARG A 113 -21.74 -2.31 7.18
CA ARG A 113 -21.06 -1.38 8.09
C ARG A 113 -19.75 -0.91 7.50
N VAL A 114 -19.52 0.39 7.62
CA VAL A 114 -18.28 1.07 7.24
C VAL A 114 -17.65 1.67 8.50
N ASN A 115 -16.35 1.57 8.66
CA ASN A 115 -15.64 2.15 9.80
C ASN A 115 -15.31 3.64 9.56
N GLN A 116 -14.66 4.27 10.56
CA GLN A 116 -14.28 5.70 10.49
C GLN A 116 -13.24 6.00 9.39
N GLU A 117 -12.52 4.99 8.92
CA GLU A 117 -11.53 5.10 7.84
C GLU A 117 -12.14 4.96 6.44
N GLY A 118 -13.47 4.81 6.35
CA GLY A 118 -14.15 4.65 5.07
C GLY A 118 -13.97 3.27 4.44
N VAL A 119 -13.74 2.21 5.24
CA VAL A 119 -13.60 0.84 4.75
C VAL A 119 -14.65 -0.09 5.35
N VAL A 120 -15.02 -1.12 4.57
CA VAL A 120 -16.09 -2.07 4.91
C VAL A 120 -15.64 -2.99 6.05
N GLN A 121 -16.50 -3.14 7.06
CA GLN A 121 -16.26 -4.09 8.14
C GLN A 121 -16.65 -5.50 7.70
N VAL A 122 -15.77 -6.45 7.95
CA VAL A 122 -15.95 -7.86 7.65
C VAL A 122 -15.56 -8.74 8.83
N GLY A 123 -16.16 -9.92 8.90
CA GLY A 123 -15.74 -10.95 9.85
C GLY A 123 -14.46 -11.67 9.40
N GLU A 124 -13.99 -12.61 10.21
CA GLU A 124 -12.80 -13.41 9.88
C GLU A 124 -12.92 -14.16 8.55
N ASN A 125 -14.13 -14.50 8.13
CA ASN A 125 -14.43 -15.15 6.86
C ASN A 125 -14.52 -14.19 5.67
N LEU A 126 -14.25 -12.90 5.87
CA LEU A 126 -14.42 -11.82 4.89
C LEU A 126 -15.86 -11.57 4.46
N MET A 127 -16.86 -12.12 5.15
CA MET A 127 -18.26 -11.79 4.93
C MET A 127 -18.64 -10.55 5.75
N THR A 128 -19.41 -9.66 5.16
CA THR A 128 -19.99 -8.50 5.85
C THR A 128 -21.14 -8.97 6.78
N ASP A 129 -21.78 -8.03 7.47
CA ASP A 129 -22.99 -8.35 8.23
C ASP A 129 -24.19 -8.71 7.34
N VAL A 130 -24.11 -8.44 6.04
CA VAL A 130 -25.11 -8.88 5.06
C VAL A 130 -24.75 -10.27 4.57
N PRO A 131 -25.59 -11.29 4.85
CA PRO A 131 -25.30 -12.67 4.46
C PRO A 131 -25.09 -12.82 2.95
N GLY A 132 -23.99 -13.47 2.58
CA GLY A 132 -23.62 -13.70 1.18
C GLY A 132 -22.86 -12.55 0.52
N LEU A 133 -22.70 -11.42 1.20
CA LEU A 133 -21.86 -10.32 0.72
C LEU A 133 -20.49 -10.40 1.38
N PHE A 134 -19.44 -10.47 0.53
CA PHE A 134 -18.06 -10.56 0.95
C PHE A 134 -17.28 -9.35 0.46
N ALA A 135 -16.29 -8.92 1.22
CA ALA A 135 -15.37 -7.85 0.84
C ALA A 135 -13.92 -8.21 1.20
N GLY A 136 -12.97 -7.64 0.48
CA GLY A 136 -11.54 -7.90 0.69
C GLY A 136 -10.66 -6.90 -0.05
N GLY A 137 -9.35 -7.05 0.07
CA GLY A 137 -8.38 -6.12 -0.50
C GLY A 137 -8.39 -4.77 0.21
N ASP A 138 -8.22 -3.69 -0.54
CA ASP A 138 -8.05 -2.34 0.00
C ASP A 138 -9.33 -1.74 0.60
N MET A 139 -10.47 -2.36 0.35
CA MET A 139 -11.75 -1.89 0.87
C MET A 139 -12.10 -2.43 2.26
N VAL A 140 -11.23 -3.21 2.89
CA VAL A 140 -11.39 -3.72 4.26
C VAL A 140 -10.21 -3.33 5.13
N PRO A 141 -10.33 -3.32 6.48
CA PRO A 141 -9.23 -3.01 7.38
C PRO A 141 -8.07 -4.00 7.22
N SER A 142 -7.03 -3.61 6.51
CA SER A 142 -5.81 -4.40 6.29
C SER A 142 -4.69 -3.57 5.67
N GLU A 143 -3.49 -4.11 5.62
CA GLU A 143 -2.42 -3.54 4.81
C GLU A 143 -2.80 -3.58 3.32
N ARG A 144 -2.61 -2.45 2.64
CA ARG A 144 -2.95 -2.27 1.22
C ARG A 144 -1.82 -2.78 0.33
N THR A 145 -1.69 -4.10 0.24
CA THR A 145 -0.69 -4.76 -0.61
C THR A 145 -1.34 -5.79 -1.52
N VAL A 146 -0.72 -6.03 -2.68
CA VAL A 146 -1.17 -7.05 -3.64
C VAL A 146 -1.21 -8.43 -2.99
N THR A 147 -0.26 -8.74 -2.12
CA THR A 147 -0.19 -10.03 -1.40
C THR A 147 -1.40 -10.24 -0.51
N ILE A 148 -1.75 -9.23 0.28
CA ILE A 148 -2.93 -9.28 1.17
C ILE A 148 -4.21 -9.34 0.36
N ALA A 149 -4.36 -8.50 -0.67
CA ALA A 149 -5.53 -8.51 -1.54
C ALA A 149 -5.76 -9.88 -2.20
N THR A 150 -4.70 -10.49 -2.73
CA THR A 150 -4.74 -11.84 -3.30
C THR A 150 -5.11 -12.90 -2.25
N GLY A 151 -4.54 -12.78 -1.04
CA GLY A 151 -4.86 -13.62 0.11
C GLY A 151 -6.33 -13.52 0.49
N HIS A 152 -6.89 -12.30 0.52
CA HIS A 152 -8.31 -12.04 0.77
C HIS A 152 -9.20 -12.68 -0.30
N GLY A 153 -8.87 -12.52 -1.58
CA GLY A 153 -9.62 -13.14 -2.69
C GLY A 153 -9.68 -14.66 -2.55
N LYS A 154 -8.54 -15.30 -2.27
CA LYS A 154 -8.46 -16.75 -2.04
C LYS A 154 -9.25 -17.21 -0.81
N LYS A 155 -9.21 -16.44 0.27
CA LYS A 155 -9.94 -16.71 1.51
C LYS A 155 -11.44 -16.55 1.29
N ALA A 156 -11.86 -15.43 0.69
CA ALA A 156 -13.26 -15.15 0.39
C ALA A 156 -13.87 -16.24 -0.50
N ALA A 157 -13.21 -16.64 -1.58
CA ALA A 157 -13.69 -17.68 -2.49
C ALA A 157 -13.98 -19.01 -1.77
N ARG A 158 -13.14 -19.42 -0.83
CA ARG A 158 -13.35 -20.64 -0.04
C ARG A 158 -14.57 -20.54 0.90
N HIS A 159 -14.73 -19.39 1.53
CA HIS A 159 -15.87 -19.14 2.40
C HIS A 159 -17.17 -18.96 1.62
N MET A 160 -17.13 -18.35 0.43
CA MET A 160 -18.27 -18.26 -0.49
C MET A 160 -18.75 -19.64 -0.95
N ASP A 161 -17.83 -20.52 -1.40
CA ASP A 161 -18.18 -21.89 -1.79
C ASP A 161 -18.84 -22.66 -0.64
N ALA A 162 -18.27 -22.54 0.56
CA ALA A 162 -18.83 -23.19 1.73
C ALA A 162 -20.22 -22.63 2.09
N TRP A 163 -20.38 -21.31 2.07
CA TRP A 163 -21.64 -20.65 2.34
C TRP A 163 -22.75 -21.04 1.33
N LEU A 164 -22.42 -21.04 0.04
CA LEU A 164 -23.34 -21.47 -1.02
C LEU A 164 -23.79 -22.94 -0.87
N ARG A 165 -22.94 -23.78 -0.25
CA ARG A 165 -23.25 -25.19 0.05
C ARG A 165 -23.87 -25.40 1.42
N GLY A 166 -24.22 -24.34 2.14
CA GLY A 166 -24.83 -24.41 3.48
C GLY A 166 -23.90 -25.00 4.55
N ARG A 167 -22.57 -24.88 4.42
CA ARG A 167 -21.59 -25.40 5.36
C ARG A 167 -20.56 -24.33 5.78
N LEU A 168 -19.85 -24.57 6.87
CA LEU A 168 -18.72 -23.75 7.28
C LEU A 168 -17.45 -24.21 6.59
N TYR A 169 -16.60 -23.25 6.16
CA TYR A 169 -15.28 -23.58 5.68
C TYR A 169 -14.33 -23.75 6.88
N HIS A 170 -13.74 -24.92 6.97
CA HIS A 170 -12.63 -25.18 7.87
C HIS A 170 -11.35 -25.29 7.01
N LYS A 171 -10.35 -24.48 7.33
CA LYS A 171 -9.04 -24.58 6.67
C LYS A 171 -8.51 -26.00 6.94
N PRO A 172 -8.26 -26.80 5.90
CA PRO A 172 -7.64 -28.10 6.11
C PRO A 172 -6.31 -27.90 6.85
N LEU A 173 -6.03 -28.72 7.80
CA LEU A 173 -4.70 -28.83 8.38
C LEU A 173 -3.78 -29.28 7.23
N SER A 174 -3.29 -28.32 6.46
CA SER A 174 -2.40 -28.60 5.38
C SER A 174 -1.03 -28.12 5.75
N TYR A 175 -0.27 -29.03 6.07
CA TYR A 175 1.11 -29.20 5.58
C TYR A 175 1.52 -30.51 6.25
N SER A 176 1.56 -31.61 5.50
CA SER A 176 2.56 -32.58 5.84
C SER A 176 3.87 -31.83 5.84
N LEU A 177 4.40 -31.56 7.03
CA LEU A 177 5.78 -31.12 7.16
C LEU A 177 6.58 -32.15 6.37
N VAL A 178 7.19 -31.70 5.27
CA VAL A 178 8.16 -32.52 4.56
C VAL A 178 9.27 -32.75 5.58
N GLY A 179 9.29 -33.92 6.17
CA GLY A 179 10.29 -34.27 7.19
C GLY A 179 11.69 -34.20 6.59
N PRO A 180 12.72 -34.03 7.41
CA PRO A 180 14.12 -34.04 6.95
C PRO A 180 14.44 -35.25 6.06
N GLU A 181 13.78 -36.37 6.29
CA GLU A 181 13.91 -37.60 5.53
C GLU A 181 13.46 -37.49 4.06
N GLN A 182 12.43 -36.72 3.77
CA GLN A 182 11.97 -36.47 2.39
C GLN A 182 12.88 -35.49 1.64
N LEU A 183 13.50 -34.55 2.35
CA LEU A 183 14.54 -33.67 1.80
C LEU A 183 15.83 -34.44 1.51
N GLN A 184 16.17 -35.41 2.35
CA GLN A 184 17.35 -36.28 2.13
C GLN A 184 17.21 -37.14 0.88
N LEU A 185 16.01 -37.67 0.57
CA LEU A 185 15.77 -38.45 -0.64
C LEU A 185 16.05 -37.63 -1.91
N TRP A 186 15.71 -36.34 -1.92
CA TRP A 186 16.00 -35.44 -3.06
C TRP A 186 17.51 -35.23 -3.23
N PHE A 187 18.25 -35.01 -2.14
CA PHE A 187 19.69 -34.84 -2.16
C PHE A 187 20.43 -36.13 -2.56
N GLN A 188 19.96 -37.28 -2.11
CA GLN A 188 20.57 -38.59 -2.45
C GLN A 188 20.40 -38.94 -3.92
N THR A 189 19.29 -38.55 -4.55
CA THR A 189 19.04 -38.84 -5.97
C THR A 189 19.75 -37.91 -6.93
N HIS A 190 20.24 -36.76 -6.45
CA HIS A 190 20.86 -35.73 -7.30
C HIS A 190 22.30 -35.36 -6.87
N ALA A 191 22.86 -36.04 -5.89
CA ALA A 191 24.28 -35.86 -5.56
C ALA A 191 25.14 -36.37 -6.72
N PRO A 192 26.12 -35.59 -7.21
CA PRO A 192 27.05 -36.06 -8.22
C PRO A 192 27.79 -37.26 -7.67
N ALA A 193 27.90 -38.30 -8.46
CA ALA A 193 28.68 -39.47 -8.09
C ALA A 193 30.11 -39.02 -7.74
N SER A 194 30.53 -39.27 -6.49
CA SER A 194 31.89 -39.02 -6.07
C SER A 194 32.81 -39.82 -6.97
N SER A 195 33.60 -39.17 -7.81
CA SER A 195 34.70 -39.81 -8.53
C SER A 195 35.67 -40.39 -7.52
N GLN A 196 35.76 -41.69 -7.47
CA GLN A 196 36.89 -42.39 -6.86
C GLN A 196 38.14 -42.24 -7.70
#